data_43b70d969702d035dba92807bbdb581f
#
_entry.id   43b70d969702d035dba92807bbdb581f
#
_cell.length_a   1.000
_cell.length_b   1.000
_cell.length_c   1.000
_cell.angle_alpha   90.00
_cell.angle_beta   90.00
_cell.angle_gamma   90.00
#
_symmetry.space_group_name_H-M   'P 1'
#
loop_
_entity.id
_entity.type
_entity.pdbx_description
1 polymer ?
#
loop_
_entity_poly.entity_id
_entity_poly.type
_entity_poly.pdbx_seq_one_letter_code
_entity_poly.pdbx_strand_id
1 'polypeptide(L)'
;MSPHDILALRGLEELTDYIVNGIQEVYRLQGVSINDKHIEVILNQMLRKVVITDPGDSEFIIGEQTEFSRVKETNFSLREAKKAEIKYDRILLGITKASLATESFISAASFQETTRVLTEAATTGRVDYLRGLKENVVVGRLIPAGSGLAKLQSEIDNVEEDFEIDLEKALSEALNEEE
;
A
#
# COMPACT_ATOMS: atom_id res chain seq x y z
N MET A 1 12.01 13.32 24.44
CA MET A 1 10.68 13.34 23.84
C MET A 1 10.52 12.07 23.00
N SER A 2 9.44 11.34 23.11
CA SER A 2 9.21 10.16 22.30
C SER A 2 8.92 10.56 20.84
N PRO A 3 9.35 9.80 19.81
CA PRO A 3 8.96 10.08 18.42
C PRO A 3 7.44 10.12 18.21
N HIS A 4 6.69 9.33 18.97
CA HIS A 4 5.22 9.36 18.95
C HIS A 4 4.66 10.68 19.47
N ASP A 5 5.24 11.26 20.54
CA ASP A 5 4.83 12.55 21.08
C ASP A 5 5.14 13.68 20.09
N ILE A 6 6.26 13.59 19.37
CA ILE A 6 6.62 14.58 18.34
C ILE A 6 5.59 14.55 17.21
N LEU A 7 5.20 13.36 16.74
CA LEU A 7 4.17 13.22 15.71
C LEU A 7 2.85 13.83 16.14
N ALA A 8 2.41 13.57 17.38
CA ALA A 8 1.14 14.04 17.89
C ALA A 8 1.11 15.57 18.16
N LEU A 9 2.22 16.16 18.63
CA LEU A 9 2.28 17.55 19.06
C LEU A 9 2.84 18.50 18.00
N ARG A 10 3.79 18.05 17.20
CA ARG A 10 4.53 18.90 16.24
C ARG A 10 4.29 18.54 14.77
N GLY A 11 3.72 17.36 14.52
CA GLY A 11 3.39 16.92 13.17
C GLY A 11 4.50 16.13 12.46
N LEU A 12 4.27 15.89 11.16
CA LEU A 12 5.07 14.98 10.35
C LEU A 12 6.47 15.52 10.02
N GLU A 13 6.58 16.79 9.69
CA GLU A 13 7.84 17.43 9.28
C GLU A 13 8.88 17.40 10.42
N GLU A 14 8.49 17.84 11.59
CA GLU A 14 9.35 17.84 12.79
C GLU A 14 9.78 16.44 13.19
N LEU A 15 8.88 15.44 13.06
CA LEU A 15 9.22 14.05 13.29
C LEU A 15 10.27 13.54 12.30
N THR A 16 10.11 13.85 11.02
CA THR A 16 11.02 13.44 9.95
C THR A 16 12.41 14.04 10.21
N ASP A 17 12.49 15.34 10.45
CA ASP A 17 13.74 16.03 10.75
C ASP A 17 14.43 15.46 12.00
N TYR A 18 13.66 15.20 13.05
CA TYR A 18 14.18 14.61 14.27
C TYR A 18 14.83 13.24 14.05
N ILE A 19 14.16 12.35 13.32
CA ILE A 19 14.66 10.99 13.07
C ILE A 19 15.82 11.01 12.08
N VAL A 20 15.71 11.76 10.98
CA VAL A 20 16.78 11.87 9.97
C VAL A 20 18.05 12.43 10.59
N ASN A 21 17.94 13.53 11.33
CA ASN A 21 19.10 14.14 12.00
C ASN A 21 19.73 13.21 13.03
N GLY A 22 18.91 12.50 13.84
CA GLY A 22 19.43 11.56 14.83
C GLY A 22 20.18 10.39 14.21
N ILE A 23 19.69 9.84 13.10
CA ILE A 23 20.37 8.75 12.37
C ILE A 23 21.63 9.27 11.67
N GLN A 24 21.54 10.42 11.00
CA GLN A 24 22.68 11.04 10.32
C GLN A 24 23.81 11.42 11.28
N GLU A 25 23.50 11.87 12.49
CA GLU A 25 24.49 12.16 13.51
C GLU A 25 25.33 10.90 13.85
N VAL A 26 24.69 9.75 14.03
CA VAL A 26 25.38 8.48 14.30
C VAL A 26 26.31 8.09 13.13
N TYR A 27 25.84 8.22 11.89
CA TYR A 27 26.66 7.92 10.72
C TYR A 27 27.84 8.90 10.56
N ARG A 28 27.61 10.20 10.78
CA ARG A 28 28.68 11.21 10.72
C ARG A 28 29.77 10.97 11.76
N LEU A 29 29.39 10.56 12.97
CA LEU A 29 30.36 10.20 14.02
C LEU A 29 31.26 9.01 13.62
N GLN A 30 30.77 8.13 12.77
CA GLN A 30 31.52 7.01 12.21
C GLN A 30 32.24 7.33 10.89
N GLY A 31 32.21 8.59 10.43
CA GLY A 31 32.83 9.02 9.19
C GLY A 31 32.12 8.55 7.92
N VAL A 32 30.86 8.09 8.02
CA VAL A 32 30.08 7.62 6.91
C VAL A 32 29.14 8.75 6.44
N SER A 33 29.19 9.07 5.14
CA SER A 33 28.27 10.02 4.51
C SER A 33 27.16 9.29 3.75
N ILE A 34 25.91 9.51 4.15
CA ILE A 34 24.71 8.92 3.53
C ILE A 34 23.78 10.06 3.13
N ASN A 35 23.09 9.91 2.00
CA ASN A 35 22.05 10.85 1.60
C ASN A 35 20.78 10.62 2.44
N ASP A 36 20.15 11.71 2.87
CA ASP A 36 18.92 11.69 3.69
C ASP A 36 17.77 10.90 3.05
N LYS A 37 17.71 10.87 1.73
CA LYS A 37 16.68 10.12 0.97
C LYS A 37 16.60 8.64 1.33
N HIS A 38 17.70 8.00 1.69
CA HIS A 38 17.70 6.59 2.11
C HIS A 38 16.94 6.37 3.42
N ILE A 39 17.02 7.35 4.32
CA ILE A 39 16.31 7.32 5.60
C ILE A 39 14.86 7.73 5.41
N GLU A 40 14.60 8.76 4.62
CA GLU A 40 13.26 9.26 4.31
C GLU A 40 12.37 8.20 3.66
N VAL A 41 12.92 7.37 2.75
CA VAL A 41 12.18 6.25 2.14
C VAL A 41 11.71 5.24 3.19
N ILE A 42 12.56 4.92 4.18
CA ILE A 42 12.20 4.01 5.27
C ILE A 42 11.13 4.65 6.15
N LEU A 43 11.29 5.92 6.51
CA LEU A 43 10.31 6.67 7.30
C LEU A 43 8.95 6.75 6.62
N ASN A 44 8.92 6.96 5.31
CA ASN A 44 7.68 6.98 4.54
C ASN A 44 6.92 5.64 4.65
N GLN A 45 7.63 4.52 4.66
CA GLN A 45 7.01 3.20 4.89
C GLN A 45 6.51 3.03 6.34
N MET A 46 7.23 3.57 7.33
CA MET A 46 6.82 3.54 8.74
C MET A 46 5.58 4.41 9.02
N LEU A 47 5.33 5.41 8.20
CA LEU A 47 4.20 6.37 8.29
C LEU A 47 3.07 6.08 7.30
N ARG A 48 3.12 4.93 6.63
CA ARG A 48 2.16 4.55 5.59
C ARG A 48 0.75 4.32 6.12
N LYS A 49 0.62 3.91 7.40
CA LYS A 49 -0.67 3.60 8.01
C LYS A 49 -1.24 4.77 8.81
N VAL A 50 -2.55 4.78 8.86
CA VAL A 50 -3.37 5.73 9.62
C VAL A 50 -4.39 4.99 10.48
N VAL A 51 -4.82 5.63 11.55
CA VAL A 51 -5.94 5.17 12.40
C VAL A 51 -7.15 6.03 12.09
N ILE A 52 -8.28 5.40 11.87
CA ILE A 52 -9.56 6.09 11.63
C ILE A 52 -10.08 6.64 12.96
N THR A 53 -10.25 7.97 13.02
CA THR A 53 -10.80 8.66 14.18
C THR A 53 -12.32 8.84 14.05
N ASP A 54 -12.77 9.18 12.82
CA ASP A 54 -14.18 9.36 12.51
C ASP A 54 -14.43 8.77 11.10
N PRO A 55 -15.24 7.70 10.97
CA PRO A 55 -15.43 7.04 9.69
C PRO A 55 -16.32 7.83 8.70
N GLY A 56 -17.02 8.88 9.15
CA GLY A 56 -17.98 9.58 8.31
C GLY A 56 -19.04 8.63 7.72
N ASP A 57 -19.30 8.76 6.41
CA ASP A 57 -20.24 7.90 5.68
C ASP A 57 -19.54 6.70 4.98
N SER A 58 -18.40 6.27 5.50
CA SER A 58 -17.63 5.15 4.95
C SER A 58 -17.92 3.83 5.68
N GLU A 59 -17.44 2.72 5.11
CA GLU A 59 -17.52 1.37 5.69
C GLU A 59 -16.44 1.10 6.77
N PHE A 60 -15.56 2.05 7.05
CA PHE A 60 -14.48 1.87 8.03
C PHE A 60 -15.00 1.93 9.47
N ILE A 61 -14.24 1.28 10.37
CA ILE A 61 -14.55 1.23 11.80
C ILE A 61 -13.63 2.19 12.55
N ILE A 62 -14.15 2.83 13.61
CA ILE A 62 -13.36 3.70 14.49
C ILE A 62 -12.22 2.89 15.11
N GLY A 63 -10.99 3.41 15.03
CA GLY A 63 -9.78 2.75 15.54
C GLY A 63 -9.16 1.74 14.57
N GLU A 64 -9.74 1.52 13.41
CA GLU A 64 -9.17 0.66 12.38
C GLU A 64 -7.87 1.25 11.82
N GLN A 65 -6.86 0.38 11.64
CA GLN A 65 -5.59 0.75 11.03
C GLN A 65 -5.58 0.37 9.56
N THR A 66 -5.60 1.36 8.68
CA THR A 66 -5.63 1.17 7.23
C THR A 66 -4.51 1.96 6.54
N GLU A 67 -4.32 1.74 5.25
CA GLU A 67 -3.34 2.48 4.47
C GLU A 67 -3.86 3.89 4.13
N PHE A 68 -2.95 4.86 4.20
CA PHE A 68 -3.25 6.25 3.85
C PHE A 68 -3.79 6.41 2.43
N SER A 69 -3.24 5.65 1.47
CA SER A 69 -3.69 5.67 0.07
C SER A 69 -5.17 5.30 -0.06
N ARG A 70 -5.58 4.21 0.62
CA ARG A 70 -6.97 3.73 0.59
C ARG A 70 -7.94 4.76 1.20
N VAL A 71 -7.57 5.39 2.32
CA VAL A 71 -8.38 6.46 2.90
C VAL A 71 -8.51 7.65 1.97
N LYS A 72 -7.42 8.01 1.27
CA LYS A 72 -7.43 9.11 0.31
C LYS A 72 -8.34 8.83 -0.89
N GLU A 73 -8.30 7.62 -1.43
CA GLU A 73 -9.18 7.18 -2.53
C GLU A 73 -10.65 7.19 -2.10
N THR A 74 -10.96 6.65 -0.91
CA THR A 74 -12.31 6.63 -0.36
C THR A 74 -12.82 8.05 -0.09
N ASN A 75 -11.98 8.93 0.48
CA ASN A 75 -12.34 10.33 0.69
C ASN A 75 -12.59 11.08 -0.62
N PHE A 76 -11.85 10.75 -1.67
CA PHE A 76 -12.10 11.32 -2.99
C PHE A 76 -13.50 10.93 -3.51
N SER A 77 -13.84 9.65 -3.43
CA SER A 77 -15.18 9.14 -3.84
C SER A 77 -16.32 9.72 -2.98
N LEU A 78 -16.10 9.84 -1.65
CA LEU A 78 -17.08 10.43 -0.73
C LEU A 78 -17.31 11.92 -1.04
N ARG A 79 -16.24 12.65 -1.38
CA ARG A 79 -16.32 14.07 -1.77
C ARG A 79 -17.13 14.26 -3.06
N GLU A 80 -16.92 13.41 -4.07
CA GLU A 80 -17.72 13.41 -5.29
C GLU A 80 -19.21 13.12 -5.02
N ALA A 81 -19.48 12.20 -4.09
CA ALA A 81 -20.83 11.86 -3.65
C ALA A 81 -21.44 12.87 -2.66
N LYS A 82 -20.71 13.95 -2.28
CA LYS A 82 -21.11 14.95 -1.28
C LYS A 82 -21.48 14.35 0.08
N LYS A 83 -20.75 13.32 0.50
CA LYS A 83 -20.88 12.63 1.78
C LYS A 83 -19.81 13.10 2.77
N ALA A 84 -19.97 12.75 4.05
CA ALA A 84 -19.01 13.08 5.10
C ALA A 84 -17.68 12.34 4.90
N GLU A 85 -16.57 13.08 4.93
CA GLU A 85 -15.21 12.56 4.76
C GLU A 85 -14.73 11.84 6.02
N ILE A 86 -13.82 10.90 5.84
CA ILE A 86 -13.15 10.16 6.91
C ILE A 86 -12.11 11.06 7.57
N LYS A 87 -12.11 11.15 8.91
CA LYS A 87 -11.04 11.74 9.68
C LYS A 87 -10.10 10.66 10.19
N TYR A 88 -8.82 10.93 10.13
CA TYR A 88 -7.77 9.98 10.48
C TYR A 88 -6.57 10.65 11.10
N ASP A 89 -5.85 9.92 11.94
CA ASP A 89 -4.58 10.31 12.50
C ASP A 89 -3.46 9.43 11.96
N ARG A 90 -2.31 10.02 11.64
CA ARG A 90 -1.13 9.26 11.21
C ARG A 90 -0.50 8.58 12.40
N ILE A 91 -0.06 7.33 12.18
CA ILE A 91 0.67 6.56 13.18
C ILE A 91 2.08 6.26 12.71
N LEU A 92 3.02 6.28 13.65
CA LEU A 92 4.38 5.82 13.42
C LEU A 92 4.49 4.36 13.83
N LEU A 93 4.77 3.48 12.87
CA LEU A 93 5.04 2.07 13.14
C LEU A 93 6.55 1.84 13.22
N GLY A 94 6.99 0.99 14.14
CA GLY A 94 8.37 0.50 14.13
C GLY A 94 8.68 -0.30 12.86
N ILE A 95 9.94 -0.39 12.46
CA ILE A 95 10.39 -1.03 11.19
C ILE A 95 9.80 -2.43 11.04
N THR A 96 9.92 -3.28 12.05
CA THR A 96 9.39 -4.65 12.03
C THR A 96 7.88 -4.69 11.82
N LYS A 97 7.15 -3.84 12.55
CA LYS A 97 5.69 -3.77 12.48
C LYS A 97 5.22 -3.21 11.13
N ALA A 98 5.91 -2.22 10.59
CA ALA A 98 5.65 -1.68 9.27
C ALA A 98 5.86 -2.74 8.17
N SER A 99 6.92 -3.56 8.28
CA SER A 99 7.23 -4.62 7.33
C SER A 99 6.23 -5.78 7.35
N LEU A 100 5.66 -6.10 8.52
CA LEU A 100 4.62 -7.14 8.66
C LEU A 100 3.21 -6.64 8.30
N ALA A 101 2.99 -5.34 8.39
CA ALA A 101 1.70 -4.70 8.13
C ALA A 101 1.47 -4.35 6.65
N THR A 102 2.17 -4.99 5.72
CA THR A 102 2.01 -4.82 4.27
C THR A 102 0.74 -5.51 3.76
N GLU A 103 0.22 -5.05 2.62
CA GLU A 103 -0.94 -5.68 1.97
C GLU A 103 -0.62 -7.11 1.50
N SER A 104 0.60 -7.32 0.98
CA SER A 104 1.06 -8.64 0.52
C SER A 104 1.42 -9.54 1.70
N PHE A 105 0.66 -10.59 1.91
CA PHE A 105 0.98 -11.60 2.92
C PHE A 105 2.19 -12.45 2.51
N ILE A 106 2.48 -12.62 1.22
CA ILE A 106 3.68 -13.31 0.72
C ILE A 106 4.93 -12.52 1.11
N SER A 107 4.91 -11.21 0.92
CA SER A 107 6.00 -10.34 1.33
C SER A 107 6.22 -10.36 2.85
N ALA A 108 5.16 -10.28 3.64
CA ALA A 108 5.22 -10.35 5.10
C ALA A 108 5.76 -11.69 5.59
N ALA A 109 5.25 -12.82 5.05
CA ALA A 109 5.68 -14.17 5.39
C ALA A 109 7.15 -14.44 5.08
N SER A 110 7.68 -13.82 4.03
CA SER A 110 9.10 -13.96 3.65
C SER A 110 10.06 -13.15 4.53
N PHE A 111 9.55 -12.31 5.44
CA PHE A 111 10.35 -11.50 6.36
C PHE A 111 10.47 -12.16 7.75
N GLN A 112 9.35 -12.32 8.45
CA GLN A 112 9.28 -12.92 9.79
C GLN A 112 7.93 -13.59 10.01
N GLU A 113 7.86 -14.46 11.03
CA GLU A 113 6.61 -15.11 11.47
C GLU A 113 5.88 -15.84 10.34
N THR A 114 6.61 -16.53 9.47
CA THR A 114 6.09 -17.18 8.24
C THR A 114 4.85 -18.03 8.51
N THR A 115 4.90 -18.91 9.51
CA THR A 115 3.77 -19.82 9.82
C THR A 115 2.54 -19.05 10.27
N ARG A 116 2.71 -18.04 11.14
CA ARG A 116 1.59 -17.23 11.65
C ARG A 116 0.93 -16.44 10.52
N VAL A 117 1.72 -15.75 9.71
CA VAL A 117 1.21 -14.93 8.60
C VAL A 117 0.48 -15.78 7.56
N LEU A 118 1.05 -16.94 7.17
CA LEU A 118 0.41 -17.84 6.21
C LEU A 118 -0.87 -18.49 6.77
N THR A 119 -0.88 -18.87 8.05
CA THR A 119 -2.06 -19.43 8.70
C THR A 119 -3.19 -18.38 8.76
N GLU A 120 -2.87 -17.16 9.16
CA GLU A 120 -3.83 -16.06 9.20
C GLU A 120 -4.38 -15.75 7.80
N ALA A 121 -3.52 -15.64 6.79
CA ALA A 121 -3.93 -15.42 5.41
C ALA A 121 -4.84 -16.55 4.87
N ALA A 122 -4.53 -17.79 5.20
CA ALA A 122 -5.34 -18.96 4.79
C ALA A 122 -6.71 -18.98 5.48
N THR A 123 -6.76 -18.70 6.78
CA THR A 123 -8.03 -18.68 7.55
C THR A 123 -8.95 -17.53 7.17
N THR A 124 -8.37 -16.39 6.81
CA THR A 124 -9.13 -15.20 6.38
C THR A 124 -9.41 -15.17 4.87
N GLY A 125 -8.89 -16.11 4.09
CA GLY A 125 -9.08 -16.17 2.64
C GLY A 125 -8.49 -14.97 1.91
N ARG A 126 -7.35 -14.43 2.39
CA ARG A 126 -6.70 -13.26 1.77
C ARG A 126 -6.16 -13.57 0.39
N VAL A 127 -6.32 -12.62 -0.52
CA VAL A 127 -5.78 -12.66 -1.87
C VAL A 127 -4.62 -11.69 -1.98
N ASP A 128 -3.50 -12.14 -2.56
CA ASP A 128 -2.33 -11.31 -2.86
C ASP A 128 -2.33 -10.97 -4.35
N TYR A 129 -2.42 -9.68 -4.66
CA TYR A 129 -2.48 -9.20 -6.05
C TYR A 129 -1.10 -9.07 -6.70
N LEU A 130 -0.02 -9.44 -6.02
CA LEU A 130 1.36 -9.42 -6.55
C LEU A 130 1.78 -8.05 -7.13
N ARG A 131 1.39 -6.97 -6.48
CA ARG A 131 1.66 -5.59 -6.93
C ARG A 131 3.09 -5.11 -6.66
N GLY A 132 3.76 -5.68 -5.66
CA GLY A 132 5.11 -5.28 -5.28
C GLY A 132 6.20 -6.11 -5.98
N LEU A 133 7.44 -5.80 -5.69
CA LEU A 133 8.59 -6.47 -6.28
C LEU A 133 8.88 -7.81 -5.61
N LYS A 134 8.85 -7.84 -4.27
CA LYS A 134 9.28 -8.97 -3.45
C LYS A 134 8.41 -10.21 -3.65
N GLU A 135 7.09 -10.05 -3.65
CA GLU A 135 6.13 -11.13 -3.87
C GLU A 135 6.28 -11.74 -5.26
N ASN A 136 6.50 -10.95 -6.29
CA ASN A 136 6.73 -11.45 -7.65
C ASN A 136 8.03 -12.24 -7.74
N VAL A 137 9.10 -11.76 -7.11
CA VAL A 137 10.39 -12.48 -7.05
C VAL A 137 10.25 -13.80 -6.31
N VAL A 138 9.53 -13.84 -5.18
CA VAL A 138 9.30 -15.07 -4.39
C VAL A 138 8.53 -16.11 -5.19
N VAL A 139 7.53 -15.68 -5.96
CA VAL A 139 6.70 -16.58 -6.80
C VAL A 139 7.40 -16.95 -8.13
N GLY A 140 8.50 -16.27 -8.49
CA GLY A 140 9.23 -16.51 -9.73
C GLY A 140 8.63 -15.84 -10.95
N ARG A 141 7.83 -14.79 -10.77
CA ARG A 141 7.29 -13.96 -11.85
C ARG A 141 8.20 -12.78 -12.16
N LEU A 142 7.99 -12.17 -13.33
CA LEU A 142 8.65 -10.92 -13.67
C LEU A 142 8.19 -9.81 -12.71
N ILE A 143 9.13 -8.96 -12.31
CA ILE A 143 8.80 -7.79 -11.47
C ILE A 143 7.99 -6.78 -12.28
N PRO A 144 7.01 -6.08 -11.67
CA PRO A 144 6.22 -5.05 -12.32
C PRO A 144 7.00 -3.73 -12.45
N ALA A 145 8.18 -3.79 -13.09
CA ALA A 145 9.06 -2.66 -13.34
C ALA A 145 9.89 -2.87 -14.60
N GLY A 146 10.23 -1.79 -15.30
CA GLY A 146 11.02 -1.86 -16.53
C GLY A 146 10.34 -2.68 -17.63
N SER A 147 11.10 -3.59 -18.26
CA SER A 147 10.58 -4.47 -19.32
C SER A 147 9.46 -5.44 -18.85
N GLY A 148 9.47 -5.81 -17.57
CA GLY A 148 8.41 -6.64 -16.96
C GLY A 148 7.07 -5.90 -16.87
N LEU A 149 7.08 -4.62 -16.56
CA LEU A 149 5.88 -3.77 -16.55
C LEU A 149 5.30 -3.60 -17.95
N ALA A 150 6.15 -3.35 -18.94
CA ALA A 150 5.72 -3.22 -20.33
C ALA A 150 5.04 -4.50 -20.85
N LYS A 151 5.58 -5.67 -20.48
CA LYS A 151 4.97 -6.96 -20.83
C LYS A 151 3.63 -7.18 -20.13
N LEU A 152 3.53 -6.87 -18.85
CA LEU A 152 2.27 -6.95 -18.10
C LEU A 152 1.19 -6.03 -18.71
N GLN A 153 1.56 -4.81 -19.06
CA GLN A 153 0.65 -3.87 -19.73
C GLN A 153 0.15 -4.41 -21.07
N SER A 154 1.04 -4.94 -21.91
CA SER A 154 0.63 -5.53 -23.20
C SER A 154 -0.27 -6.77 -23.02
N GLU A 155 -0.09 -7.56 -21.97
CA GLU A 155 -0.96 -8.69 -21.66
C GLU A 155 -2.36 -8.23 -21.22
N ILE A 156 -2.46 -7.11 -20.46
CA ILE A 156 -3.74 -6.53 -20.05
C ILE A 156 -4.46 -5.94 -21.27
N ASP A 157 -3.77 -5.16 -22.08
CA ASP A 157 -4.33 -4.53 -23.29
C ASP A 157 -4.89 -5.60 -24.25
N ASN A 158 -4.18 -6.72 -24.44
CA ASN A 158 -4.66 -7.83 -25.27
C ASN A 158 -5.92 -8.50 -24.71
N VAL A 159 -6.03 -8.64 -23.38
CA VAL A 159 -7.23 -9.22 -22.75
C VAL A 159 -8.43 -8.30 -22.88
N GLU A 160 -8.22 -6.98 -22.80
CA GLU A 160 -9.29 -5.99 -23.02
C GLU A 160 -9.77 -6.00 -24.48
N GLU A 161 -8.86 -6.07 -25.47
CA GLU A 161 -9.19 -6.20 -26.88
C GLU A 161 -9.98 -7.50 -27.18
N ASP A 162 -9.54 -8.64 -26.65
CA ASP A 162 -10.23 -9.93 -26.82
C ASP A 162 -11.64 -9.88 -26.21
N PHE A 163 -11.80 -9.25 -25.03
CA PHE A 163 -13.10 -9.09 -24.39
C PHE A 163 -14.05 -8.19 -25.18
N GLU A 164 -13.56 -7.08 -25.76
CA GLU A 164 -14.35 -6.20 -26.62
C GLU A 164 -14.82 -6.93 -27.88
N ILE A 165 -13.94 -7.71 -28.53
CA ILE A 165 -14.27 -8.52 -29.71
C ILE A 165 -15.34 -9.57 -29.40
N ASP A 166 -15.24 -10.24 -28.26
CA ASP A 166 -16.23 -11.24 -27.84
C ASP A 166 -17.57 -10.61 -27.49
N LEU A 167 -17.56 -9.41 -26.90
CA LEU A 167 -18.78 -8.63 -26.62
C LEU A 167 -19.47 -8.18 -27.91
N GLU A 168 -18.74 -7.69 -28.91
CA GLU A 168 -19.27 -7.31 -30.22
C GLU A 168 -19.88 -8.51 -30.95
N LYS A 169 -19.23 -9.68 -30.90
CA LYS A 169 -19.78 -10.91 -31.48
C LYS A 169 -21.07 -11.33 -30.80
N ALA A 170 -21.09 -11.35 -29.47
CA ALA A 170 -22.30 -11.69 -28.70
C ALA A 170 -23.46 -10.72 -28.98
N LEU A 171 -23.17 -9.43 -29.11
CA LEU A 171 -24.18 -8.43 -29.49
C LEU A 171 -24.71 -8.64 -30.92
N SER A 172 -23.82 -8.95 -31.88
CA SER A 172 -24.21 -9.21 -33.26
C SER A 172 -25.03 -10.49 -33.41
N GLU A 173 -24.73 -11.52 -32.65
CA GLU A 173 -25.49 -12.77 -32.59
C GLU A 173 -26.90 -12.54 -32.01
N ALA A 174 -27.00 -11.79 -30.90
CA ALA A 174 -28.26 -11.47 -30.27
C ALA A 174 -29.18 -10.62 -31.18
N LEU A 175 -28.62 -9.71 -31.98
CA LEU A 175 -29.38 -8.91 -32.94
C LEU A 175 -29.86 -9.72 -34.15
N ASN A 176 -29.14 -10.78 -34.53
CA ASN A 176 -29.53 -11.65 -35.65
C ASN A 176 -30.59 -12.72 -35.24
N GLU A 177 -30.78 -12.98 -33.95
CA GLU A 177 -31.81 -13.89 -33.44
C GLU A 177 -33.19 -13.22 -33.28
N GLU A 178 -33.27 -11.87 -33.36
CA GLU A 178 -34.52 -11.11 -33.29
C GLU A 178 -35.15 -10.79 -34.67
N GLU A 179 -34.53 -11.18 -35.78
CA GLU A 179 -35.09 -11.11 -37.13
C GLU A 179 -35.67 -12.48 -37.58
#